data_2b438204ccd8baa3f4131daf4f1348b9
#
_entry.id   2b438204ccd8baa3f4131daf4f1348b9
#
_cell.length_a   1.000
_cell.length_b   1.000
_cell.length_c   1.000
_cell.angle_alpha   90.00
_cell.angle_beta   90.00
_cell.angle_gamma   90.00
#
_symmetry.space_group_name_H-M   'P 1'
#
loop_
_entity.id
_entity.type
_entity.pdbx_description
1 polymer ?
#
loop_
_entity_poly.entity_id
_entity_poly.type
_entity_poly.pdbx_seq_one_letter_code
_entity_poly.pdbx_strand_id
1 'polypeptide(L)'
;MTFYYLSKEMGLALNDILGRACSYNKDFSREDISITWINYKSENKSVFKGFGTGINNKKMVYPASIVKLVYGLAAFHWIKKGSLLLSDEIIDAVRKMLFFSSNNATSFLIDLLTGTTSGPCIEGELWENWKYQRTIINDWIQDLNWEELVGINCCQKTWDDGPFGREKEFYGNDNKNRNAMNSDSVARVLEEIMIHIDYQENDLNLRSFLKRNLNKVVLKKDSLNQIDGFLGEGLPESINLWSKAALMSEVRHDSAWWVNSQSLQTLLVVFCNGEEYSKDTSFLPLIAKEVYEFNKKYIDD
;
A
#
# COMPACT_ATOMS: atom_id res chain seq x y z
N MET A 1 8.30 8.43 18.01
CA MET A 1 8.10 7.02 18.49
C MET A 1 7.41 6.25 17.39
N THR A 2 7.83 5.01 17.11
CA THR A 2 7.12 4.14 16.15
C THR A 2 5.67 3.93 16.57
N PHE A 3 4.76 3.78 15.62
CA PHE A 3 3.33 3.55 15.89
C PHE A 3 3.03 2.12 16.40
N TYR A 4 4.04 1.24 16.42
CA TYR A 4 3.99 -0.10 17.01
C TYR A 4 5.14 -0.32 18.01
N TYR A 5 5.02 -1.30 18.89
CA TYR A 5 6.08 -1.73 19.79
C TYR A 5 7.02 -2.70 19.08
N LEU A 6 8.34 -2.52 19.23
CA LEU A 6 9.32 -3.42 18.64
C LEU A 6 9.30 -4.79 19.35
N SER A 7 9.17 -5.86 18.56
CA SER A 7 9.29 -7.24 19.00
C SER A 7 10.63 -7.82 18.58
N LYS A 8 11.48 -8.14 19.56
CA LYS A 8 12.78 -8.78 19.30
C LYS A 8 12.60 -10.17 18.67
N GLU A 9 11.60 -10.90 19.12
CA GLU A 9 11.29 -12.26 18.66
C GLU A 9 10.86 -12.24 17.18
N MET A 10 9.90 -11.37 16.81
CA MET A 10 9.51 -11.19 15.42
C MET A 10 10.70 -10.73 14.56
N GLY A 11 11.59 -9.91 15.11
CA GLY A 11 12.81 -9.47 14.42
C GLY A 11 13.76 -10.61 14.10
N LEU A 12 13.98 -11.52 15.03
CA LEU A 12 14.78 -12.74 14.81
C LEU A 12 14.12 -13.65 13.78
N ALA A 13 12.81 -13.87 13.91
CA ALA A 13 12.04 -14.69 12.97
C ALA A 13 12.09 -14.10 11.54
N LEU A 14 11.89 -12.78 11.38
CA LEU A 14 11.94 -12.14 10.07
C LEU A 14 13.32 -12.26 9.42
N ASN A 15 14.40 -12.12 10.20
CA ASN A 15 15.75 -12.31 9.69
C ASN A 15 16.00 -13.73 9.20
N ASP A 16 15.49 -14.75 9.92
CA ASP A 16 15.60 -16.15 9.54
C ASP A 16 14.75 -16.47 8.29
N ILE A 17 13.50 -15.99 8.23
CA ILE A 17 12.62 -16.10 7.07
C ILE A 17 13.31 -15.53 5.82
N LEU A 18 13.84 -14.31 5.90
CA LEU A 18 14.55 -13.69 4.78
C LEU A 18 15.82 -14.44 4.40
N GLY A 19 16.54 -14.98 5.39
CA GLY A 19 17.72 -15.82 5.14
C GLY A 19 17.40 -17.01 4.26
N ARG A 20 16.31 -17.71 4.58
CA ARG A 20 15.84 -18.84 3.78
C ARG A 20 15.29 -18.37 2.42
N ALA A 21 14.45 -17.35 2.39
CA ALA A 21 13.83 -16.87 1.15
C ALA A 21 14.87 -16.39 0.12
N CYS A 22 15.88 -15.62 0.54
CA CYS A 22 16.93 -15.17 -0.36
C CYS A 22 17.89 -16.28 -0.78
N SER A 23 17.94 -17.43 -0.07
CA SER A 23 18.78 -18.55 -0.47
C SER A 23 18.27 -19.33 -1.68
N TYR A 24 16.98 -19.17 -2.05
CA TYR A 24 16.40 -19.86 -3.21
C TYR A 24 16.86 -19.29 -4.54
N ASN A 25 17.21 -18.01 -4.58
CA ASN A 25 17.70 -17.36 -5.78
C ASN A 25 18.92 -16.50 -5.43
N LYS A 26 20.08 -16.80 -6.03
CA LYS A 26 21.35 -16.08 -5.82
C LYS A 26 21.31 -14.62 -6.24
N ASP A 27 20.34 -14.25 -7.09
CA ASP A 27 20.18 -12.88 -7.59
C ASP A 27 19.34 -12.03 -6.62
N PHE A 28 18.77 -12.65 -5.56
CA PHE A 28 18.02 -11.93 -4.53
C PHE A 28 18.96 -11.27 -3.51
N SER A 29 18.81 -9.97 -3.34
CA SER A 29 19.52 -9.18 -2.34
C SER A 29 18.59 -8.68 -1.25
N ARG A 30 18.99 -8.81 0.02
CA ARG A 30 18.25 -8.24 1.16
C ARG A 30 18.17 -6.72 1.11
N GLU A 31 19.10 -6.06 0.41
CA GLU A 31 19.13 -4.61 0.27
C GLU A 31 17.95 -4.10 -0.59
N ASP A 32 17.43 -4.96 -1.48
CA ASP A 32 16.33 -4.63 -2.38
C ASP A 32 14.95 -4.92 -1.79
N ILE A 33 14.93 -5.43 -0.55
CA ILE A 33 13.73 -5.77 0.18
C ILE A 33 13.51 -4.78 1.32
N SER A 34 12.27 -4.28 1.46
CA SER A 34 11.82 -3.51 2.63
C SER A 34 10.56 -4.15 3.20
N ILE A 35 10.55 -4.43 4.50
CA ILE A 35 9.42 -5.10 5.16
C ILE A 35 9.05 -4.36 6.45
N THR A 36 7.74 -4.24 6.66
CA THR A 36 7.13 -3.93 7.96
C THR A 36 6.12 -5.01 8.28
N TRP A 37 6.28 -5.66 9.42
CA TRP A 37 5.39 -6.71 9.93
C TRP A 37 4.91 -6.38 11.33
N ILE A 38 3.58 -6.31 11.53
CA ILE A 38 2.96 -5.94 12.79
C ILE A 38 1.82 -6.93 13.09
N ASN A 39 1.75 -7.38 14.33
CA ASN A 39 0.66 -8.19 14.87
C ASN A 39 -0.14 -7.38 15.90
N TYR A 40 -1.47 -7.48 15.83
CA TYR A 40 -2.41 -6.86 16.76
C TYR A 40 -3.22 -7.94 17.46
N LYS A 41 -3.14 -7.97 18.80
CA LYS A 41 -4.00 -8.83 19.63
C LYS A 41 -5.26 -8.06 20.00
N SER A 42 -6.43 -8.69 19.89
CA SER A 42 -7.70 -8.11 20.30
C SER A 42 -7.88 -8.31 21.80
N GLU A 43 -7.77 -7.24 22.58
CA GLU A 43 -8.17 -7.24 24.00
C GLU A 43 -9.31 -6.24 24.18
N ASN A 44 -10.52 -6.73 24.52
CA ASN A 44 -11.67 -5.94 24.99
C ASN A 44 -12.07 -4.69 24.18
N LYS A 45 -12.09 -4.74 22.85
CA LYS A 45 -12.62 -3.68 21.95
C LYS A 45 -11.94 -2.30 22.05
N SER A 46 -10.80 -2.16 22.65
CA SER A 46 -10.07 -0.89 22.73
C SER A 46 -8.88 -0.82 21.77
N VAL A 47 -8.52 0.38 21.38
CA VAL A 47 -7.47 0.72 20.40
C VAL A 47 -6.14 0.06 20.77
N PHE A 48 -5.62 -0.80 19.89
CA PHE A 48 -4.40 -1.57 20.13
C PHE A 48 -3.20 -0.91 19.45
N LYS A 49 -2.11 -0.79 20.19
CA LYS A 49 -0.80 -0.62 19.60
C LYS A 49 -0.26 -2.02 19.27
N GLY A 50 0.08 -2.24 18.00
CA GLY A 50 0.62 -3.51 17.53
C GLY A 50 2.04 -3.78 18.05
N PHE A 51 2.46 -5.05 18.00
CA PHE A 51 3.84 -5.47 18.15
C PHE A 51 4.41 -5.83 16.78
N GLY A 52 5.60 -5.37 16.45
CA GLY A 52 6.10 -5.56 15.10
C GLY A 52 7.61 -5.45 14.97
N THR A 53 8.04 -5.59 13.74
CA THR A 53 9.44 -5.49 13.32
C THR A 53 9.52 -4.97 11.89
N GLY A 54 10.69 -4.52 11.47
CA GLY A 54 10.94 -4.12 10.09
C GLY A 54 12.38 -4.34 9.67
N ILE A 55 12.58 -4.52 8.36
CA ILE A 55 13.90 -4.55 7.71
C ILE A 55 13.86 -3.55 6.57
N ASN A 56 14.85 -2.65 6.52
CA ASN A 56 14.90 -1.54 5.57
C ASN A 56 13.58 -0.72 5.52
N ASN A 57 12.80 -0.76 6.58
CA ASN A 57 11.42 -0.27 6.64
C ASN A 57 11.28 1.25 6.48
N LYS A 58 12.39 2.00 6.61
CA LYS A 58 12.48 3.44 6.35
C LYS A 58 13.10 3.78 4.99
N LYS A 59 13.54 2.77 4.20
CA LYS A 59 14.09 2.99 2.87
C LYS A 59 13.00 3.47 1.92
N MET A 60 13.19 4.67 1.34
CA MET A 60 12.28 5.22 0.33
C MET A 60 12.45 4.46 -0.99
N VAL A 61 11.33 4.01 -1.54
CA VAL A 61 11.25 3.32 -2.83
C VAL A 61 10.08 3.82 -3.65
N TYR A 62 10.06 3.52 -4.92
CA TYR A 62 8.89 3.77 -5.75
C TYR A 62 7.77 2.78 -5.42
N PRO A 63 6.62 3.24 -4.91
CA PRO A 63 5.57 2.36 -4.40
C PRO A 63 4.70 1.74 -5.50
N ALA A 64 4.83 2.15 -6.76
CA ALA A 64 3.92 1.82 -7.85
C ALA A 64 2.45 1.96 -7.39
N SER A 65 1.61 0.95 -7.60
CA SER A 65 0.18 1.02 -7.24
C SER A 65 -0.14 0.99 -5.74
N ILE A 66 0.85 0.80 -4.85
CA ILE A 66 0.62 0.90 -3.39
C ILE A 66 0.25 2.34 -2.99
N VAL A 67 0.73 3.36 -3.70
CA VAL A 67 0.37 4.77 -3.46
C VAL A 67 -1.14 5.03 -3.48
N LYS A 68 -1.91 4.18 -4.16
CA LYS A 68 -3.38 4.27 -4.24
C LYS A 68 -4.08 4.15 -2.88
N LEU A 69 -3.43 3.55 -1.88
CA LEU A 69 -3.90 3.57 -0.50
C LEU A 69 -3.96 5.01 0.05
N VAL A 70 -2.92 5.80 -0.21
CA VAL A 70 -2.87 7.22 0.19
C VAL A 70 -3.98 8.01 -0.51
N TYR A 71 -4.18 7.80 -1.81
CA TYR A 71 -5.23 8.51 -2.55
C TYR A 71 -6.65 8.12 -2.11
N GLY A 72 -6.86 6.84 -1.75
CA GLY A 72 -8.12 6.39 -1.15
C GLY A 72 -8.38 7.05 0.20
N LEU A 73 -7.35 7.11 1.07
CA LEU A 73 -7.43 7.77 2.36
C LEU A 73 -7.67 9.29 2.21
N ALA A 74 -6.98 9.94 1.27
CA ALA A 74 -7.20 11.36 0.95
C ALA A 74 -8.65 11.62 0.50
N ALA A 75 -9.19 10.79 -0.41
CA ALA A 75 -10.58 10.90 -0.86
C ALA A 75 -11.56 10.79 0.32
N PHE A 76 -11.34 9.82 1.21
CA PHE A 76 -12.15 9.69 2.43
C PHE A 76 -12.10 10.96 3.30
N HIS A 77 -10.91 11.52 3.52
CA HIS A 77 -10.74 12.74 4.32
C HIS A 77 -11.35 13.98 3.65
N TRP A 78 -11.22 14.15 2.31
CA TRP A 78 -11.86 15.26 1.59
C TRP A 78 -13.37 15.20 1.66
N ILE A 79 -13.95 13.98 1.55
CA ILE A 79 -15.40 13.77 1.70
C ILE A 79 -15.83 14.09 3.13
N LYS A 80 -15.13 13.58 4.14
CA LYS A 80 -15.43 13.85 5.55
C LYS A 80 -15.36 15.34 5.90
N LYS A 81 -14.43 16.09 5.28
CA LYS A 81 -14.31 17.55 5.44
C LYS A 81 -15.30 18.36 4.58
N GLY A 82 -16.06 17.73 3.68
CA GLY A 82 -16.95 18.41 2.74
C GLY A 82 -16.24 19.12 1.59
N SER A 83 -14.94 18.88 1.41
CA SER A 83 -14.14 19.43 0.29
C SER A 83 -14.38 18.68 -1.01
N LEU A 84 -14.86 17.44 -0.93
CA LEU A 84 -15.30 16.62 -2.06
C LEU A 84 -16.68 16.06 -1.75
N LEU A 85 -17.65 16.29 -2.65
CA LEU A 85 -18.99 15.75 -2.48
C LEU A 85 -19.00 14.27 -2.91
N LEU A 86 -19.52 13.41 -2.03
CA LEU A 86 -19.67 12.00 -2.35
C LEU A 86 -20.70 11.79 -3.44
N SER A 87 -20.38 10.98 -4.45
CA SER A 87 -21.28 10.54 -5.51
C SER A 87 -21.01 9.09 -5.89
N ASP A 88 -21.95 8.45 -6.57
CA ASP A 88 -21.78 7.08 -7.07
C ASP A 88 -20.55 6.94 -7.97
N GLU A 89 -20.24 7.98 -8.76
CA GLU A 89 -19.06 8.03 -9.64
C GLU A 89 -17.76 7.99 -8.84
N ILE A 90 -17.69 8.74 -7.72
CA ILE A 90 -16.52 8.76 -6.85
C ILE A 90 -16.38 7.42 -6.13
N ILE A 91 -17.47 6.85 -5.61
CA ILE A 91 -17.46 5.53 -4.98
C ILE A 91 -16.93 4.48 -5.95
N ASP A 92 -17.44 4.46 -7.19
CA ASP A 92 -17.01 3.52 -8.23
C ASP A 92 -15.53 3.75 -8.63
N ALA A 93 -15.10 5.01 -8.74
CA ALA A 93 -13.71 5.34 -9.03
C ALA A 93 -12.75 4.87 -7.93
N VAL A 94 -13.06 5.12 -6.64
CA VAL A 94 -12.25 4.64 -5.52
C VAL A 94 -12.24 3.11 -5.47
N ARG A 95 -13.39 2.46 -5.69
CA ARG A 95 -13.47 1.00 -5.79
C ARG A 95 -12.59 0.47 -6.92
N LYS A 96 -12.69 1.03 -8.13
CA LYS A 96 -11.86 0.63 -9.28
C LYS A 96 -10.37 0.84 -9.05
N MET A 97 -10.00 1.94 -8.39
CA MET A 97 -8.62 2.24 -8.03
C MET A 97 -8.05 1.23 -7.04
N LEU A 98 -8.78 0.89 -5.98
CA LEU A 98 -8.29 0.01 -4.91
C LEU A 98 -8.45 -1.47 -5.27
N PHE A 99 -9.60 -1.88 -5.79
CA PHE A 99 -9.88 -3.29 -6.08
C PHE A 99 -9.20 -3.76 -7.37
N PHE A 100 -9.39 -3.06 -8.49
CA PHE A 100 -8.83 -3.42 -9.79
C PHE A 100 -7.49 -2.77 -10.10
N SER A 101 -7.02 -1.87 -9.23
CA SER A 101 -5.80 -1.08 -9.47
C SER A 101 -5.85 -0.18 -10.72
N SER A 102 -7.03 0.27 -11.14
CA SER A 102 -7.23 1.09 -12.34
C SER A 102 -6.42 2.39 -12.29
N ASN A 103 -5.57 2.62 -13.30
CA ASN A 103 -4.80 3.85 -13.45
C ASN A 103 -5.69 5.01 -13.92
N ASN A 104 -6.70 4.75 -14.76
CA ASN A 104 -7.66 5.76 -15.19
C ASN A 104 -8.48 6.29 -14.01
N ALA A 105 -8.98 5.40 -13.14
CA ALA A 105 -9.68 5.80 -11.93
C ALA A 105 -8.77 6.58 -10.97
N THR A 106 -7.50 6.19 -10.85
CA THR A 106 -6.50 6.92 -10.07
C THR A 106 -6.29 8.33 -10.64
N SER A 107 -6.14 8.45 -11.96
CA SER A 107 -5.96 9.73 -12.65
C SER A 107 -7.14 10.67 -12.39
N PHE A 108 -8.37 10.17 -12.56
CA PHE A 108 -9.60 10.90 -12.28
C PHE A 108 -9.67 11.40 -10.83
N LEU A 109 -9.38 10.53 -9.87
CA LEU A 109 -9.41 10.88 -8.44
C LEU A 109 -8.36 11.93 -8.08
N ILE A 110 -7.13 11.82 -8.60
CA ILE A 110 -6.10 12.83 -8.38
C ILE A 110 -6.53 14.18 -8.93
N ASP A 111 -7.14 14.22 -10.11
CA ASP A 111 -7.65 15.47 -10.68
C ASP A 111 -8.73 16.09 -9.78
N LEU A 112 -9.65 15.30 -9.24
CA LEU A 112 -10.66 15.78 -8.29
C LEU A 112 -10.06 16.27 -6.97
N LEU A 113 -9.14 15.51 -6.40
CA LEU A 113 -8.52 15.81 -5.09
C LEU A 113 -7.66 17.08 -5.13
N THR A 114 -7.06 17.36 -6.29
CA THR A 114 -6.09 18.45 -6.45
C THR A 114 -6.61 19.65 -7.27
N GLY A 115 -7.76 19.50 -7.92
CA GLY A 115 -8.28 20.54 -8.83
C GLY A 115 -7.43 20.71 -10.09
N THR A 116 -6.63 19.72 -10.46
CA THR A 116 -5.72 19.77 -11.62
C THR A 116 -6.17 18.82 -12.71
N THR A 117 -5.67 19.02 -13.92
CA THR A 117 -5.87 18.11 -15.04
C THR A 117 -4.58 17.89 -15.80
N SER A 118 -4.43 16.72 -16.44
CA SER A 118 -3.38 16.49 -17.42
C SER A 118 -3.60 17.34 -18.66
N GLY A 119 -2.57 17.56 -19.46
CA GLY A 119 -2.67 18.32 -20.72
C GLY A 119 -1.32 18.78 -21.26
N PRO A 120 -1.31 19.64 -22.29
CA PRO A 120 -0.08 20.24 -22.82
C PRO A 120 0.71 21.00 -21.74
N CYS A 121 1.99 21.22 -21.98
CA CYS A 121 2.80 22.09 -21.13
C CYS A 121 2.18 23.47 -21.00
N ILE A 122 2.31 24.08 -19.84
CA ILE A 122 1.87 25.43 -19.49
C ILE A 122 3.05 26.15 -18.83
N GLU A 123 3.06 27.46 -18.83
CA GLU A 123 4.18 28.27 -18.37
C GLU A 123 3.74 29.35 -17.38
N GLY A 124 4.72 29.98 -16.74
CA GLY A 124 4.52 31.13 -15.85
C GLY A 124 3.64 30.83 -14.66
N GLU A 125 2.79 31.76 -14.28
CA GLU A 125 1.91 31.66 -13.11
C GLU A 125 0.94 30.48 -13.19
N LEU A 126 0.47 30.11 -14.38
CA LEU A 126 -0.39 28.93 -14.55
C LEU A 126 0.33 27.63 -14.18
N TRP A 127 1.60 27.51 -14.53
CA TRP A 127 2.44 26.37 -14.16
C TRP A 127 2.69 26.30 -12.66
N GLU A 128 3.02 27.43 -12.02
CA GLU A 128 3.27 27.48 -10.58
C GLU A 128 2.00 27.12 -9.78
N ASN A 129 0.84 27.67 -10.19
CA ASN A 129 -0.45 27.35 -9.57
C ASN A 129 -0.82 25.88 -9.73
N TRP A 130 -0.59 25.31 -10.92
CA TRP A 130 -0.87 23.89 -11.19
C TRP A 130 0.01 22.98 -10.33
N LYS A 131 1.30 23.29 -10.18
CA LYS A 131 2.22 22.53 -9.31
C LYS A 131 1.77 22.60 -7.86
N TYR A 132 1.46 23.79 -7.36
CA TYR A 132 0.98 24.00 -6.01
C TYR A 132 -0.27 23.15 -5.74
N GLN A 133 -1.27 23.21 -6.60
CA GLN A 133 -2.47 22.40 -6.46
C GLN A 133 -2.15 20.89 -6.51
N ARG A 134 -1.27 20.44 -7.39
CA ARG A 134 -0.91 19.04 -7.52
C ARG A 134 -0.21 18.49 -6.27
N THR A 135 0.48 19.31 -5.51
CA THR A 135 1.18 18.90 -4.28
C THR A 135 0.31 18.92 -3.03
N ILE A 136 -0.95 19.36 -3.09
CA ILE A 136 -1.84 19.48 -1.92
C ILE A 136 -2.01 18.15 -1.14
N ILE A 137 -1.87 17.01 -1.80
CA ILE A 137 -1.89 15.71 -1.13
C ILE A 137 -0.66 15.55 -0.22
N ASN A 138 0.52 15.99 -0.67
CA ASN A 138 1.73 15.97 0.16
C ASN A 138 1.61 16.93 1.35
N ASP A 139 1.02 18.11 1.15
CA ASP A 139 0.79 19.07 2.23
C ASP A 139 -0.15 18.47 3.28
N TRP A 140 -1.25 17.83 2.86
CA TRP A 140 -2.15 17.12 3.75
C TRP A 140 -1.46 15.96 4.49
N ILE A 141 -0.58 15.20 3.83
CA ILE A 141 0.21 14.14 4.47
C ILE A 141 1.07 14.72 5.60
N GLN A 142 1.69 15.86 5.38
CA GLN A 142 2.51 16.54 6.40
C GLN A 142 1.63 17.01 7.57
N ASP A 143 0.44 17.53 7.30
CA ASP A 143 -0.52 17.99 8.33
C ASP A 143 -1.02 16.85 9.23
N LEU A 144 -0.96 15.58 8.80
CA LEU A 144 -1.28 14.43 9.66
C LEU A 144 -0.29 14.28 10.82
N ASN A 145 0.91 14.85 10.72
CA ASN A 145 1.97 14.78 11.73
C ASN A 145 2.32 13.33 12.15
N TRP A 146 2.22 12.36 11.24
CA TRP A 146 2.65 10.99 11.49
C TRP A 146 4.13 10.85 11.13
N GLU A 147 4.95 10.40 12.09
CA GLU A 147 6.41 10.28 11.92
C GLU A 147 6.79 9.37 10.73
N GLU A 148 5.98 8.34 10.48
CA GLU A 148 6.20 7.38 9.40
C GLU A 148 5.99 7.97 7.99
N LEU A 149 5.28 9.10 7.88
CA LEU A 149 5.02 9.77 6.61
C LEU A 149 6.04 10.85 6.26
N VAL A 150 7.00 11.11 7.14
CA VAL A 150 8.03 12.13 6.88
C VAL A 150 8.86 11.75 5.66
N GLY A 151 8.91 12.66 4.68
CA GLY A 151 9.71 12.52 3.46
C GLY A 151 9.08 11.68 2.35
N ILE A 152 7.87 11.14 2.52
CA ILE A 152 7.18 10.48 1.41
C ILE A 152 6.72 11.50 0.37
N ASN A 153 6.58 11.06 -0.89
CA ASN A 153 6.04 11.86 -1.99
C ASN A 153 4.88 11.10 -2.65
N CYS A 154 3.68 11.67 -2.64
CA CYS A 154 2.45 11.08 -3.18
C CYS A 154 1.67 12.12 -3.97
N CYS A 155 2.24 12.63 -5.06
CA CYS A 155 1.62 13.66 -5.90
C CYS A 155 1.50 13.29 -7.38
N GLN A 156 2.00 12.12 -7.78
CA GLN A 156 1.99 11.68 -9.18
C GLN A 156 0.85 10.70 -9.45
N LYS A 157 0.25 10.83 -10.63
CA LYS A 157 -0.64 9.80 -11.18
C LYS A 157 0.11 8.49 -11.39
N THR A 158 -0.63 7.40 -11.56
CA THR A 158 -0.10 6.13 -12.07
C THR A 158 -0.52 5.99 -13.54
N TRP A 159 0.39 5.53 -14.38
CA TRP A 159 0.23 5.56 -15.83
C TRP A 159 0.25 4.14 -16.41
N ASP A 160 -0.57 3.91 -17.43
CA ASP A 160 -0.39 2.78 -18.35
C ASP A 160 0.64 3.18 -19.39
N ASP A 161 0.43 4.35 -20.04
CA ASP A 161 1.35 5.02 -20.94
C ASP A 161 1.59 6.46 -20.46
N GLY A 162 2.81 6.93 -20.53
CA GLY A 162 3.16 8.28 -20.10
C GLY A 162 4.15 8.32 -18.95
N PRO A 163 4.29 9.46 -18.25
CA PRO A 163 3.53 10.71 -18.36
C PRO A 163 3.83 11.52 -19.63
N PHE A 164 2.88 12.40 -20.04
CA PHE A 164 3.01 13.31 -21.16
C PHE A 164 2.76 14.77 -20.75
N GLY A 165 3.16 15.73 -21.62
CA GLY A 165 2.91 17.16 -21.43
C GLY A 165 3.32 17.67 -20.03
N ARG A 166 2.44 18.44 -19.38
CA ARG A 166 2.71 19.00 -18.04
C ARG A 166 2.96 17.96 -16.96
N GLU A 167 2.39 16.77 -17.09
CA GLU A 167 2.66 15.67 -16.15
C GLU A 167 4.10 15.18 -16.27
N LYS A 168 4.64 15.10 -17.50
CA LYS A 168 6.04 14.72 -17.73
C LYS A 168 6.99 15.79 -17.21
N GLU A 169 6.65 17.05 -17.41
CA GLU A 169 7.44 18.17 -16.88
C GLU A 169 7.45 18.16 -15.35
N PHE A 170 6.30 17.93 -14.71
CA PHE A 170 6.19 17.82 -13.25
C PHE A 170 6.89 16.58 -12.68
N TYR A 171 6.88 15.48 -13.42
CA TYR A 171 7.60 14.26 -13.03
C TYR A 171 9.11 14.49 -12.96
N GLY A 172 9.61 15.36 -13.84
CA GLY A 172 10.99 15.83 -13.89
C GLY A 172 11.94 14.83 -14.55
N ASN A 173 13.14 15.32 -14.81
CA ASN A 173 14.23 14.49 -15.32
C ASN A 173 14.67 13.50 -14.23
N ASP A 174 15.15 12.32 -14.66
CA ASP A 174 15.67 11.26 -13.78
C ASP A 174 14.69 10.82 -12.67
N ASN A 175 13.38 10.93 -12.96
CA ASN A 175 12.31 10.58 -12.01
C ASN A 175 12.33 11.39 -10.70
N LYS A 176 12.89 12.60 -10.70
CA LYS A 176 13.15 13.41 -9.50
C LYS A 176 11.92 13.63 -8.63
N ASN A 177 10.73 13.73 -9.24
CA ASN A 177 9.48 13.94 -8.52
C ASN A 177 8.55 12.71 -8.59
N ARG A 178 9.13 11.50 -8.68
CA ARG A 178 8.38 10.25 -8.66
C ARG A 178 7.77 10.02 -7.27
N ASN A 179 6.62 9.35 -7.23
CA ASN A 179 6.08 8.88 -5.94
C ASN A 179 7.14 8.07 -5.19
N ALA A 180 7.26 8.31 -3.89
CA ALA A 180 8.22 7.64 -3.02
C ALA A 180 7.58 7.35 -1.66
N MET A 181 7.67 6.11 -1.19
CA MET A 181 7.17 5.67 0.11
C MET A 181 8.13 4.63 0.71
N ASN A 182 8.02 4.41 1.99
CA ASN A 182 8.67 3.31 2.69
C ASN A 182 7.62 2.34 3.26
N SER A 183 8.03 1.15 3.72
CA SER A 183 7.06 0.15 4.19
C SER A 183 6.39 0.55 5.52
N ASP A 184 7.03 1.34 6.37
CA ASP A 184 6.41 1.89 7.59
C ASP A 184 5.28 2.87 7.24
N SER A 185 5.48 3.76 6.27
CA SER A 185 4.45 4.70 5.84
C SER A 185 3.22 4.01 5.27
N VAL A 186 3.43 2.96 4.47
CA VAL A 186 2.33 2.14 3.95
C VAL A 186 1.61 1.39 5.06
N ALA A 187 2.38 0.82 6.00
CA ALA A 187 1.81 0.13 7.15
C ALA A 187 0.94 1.08 7.99
N ARG A 188 1.41 2.32 8.24
CA ARG A 188 0.64 3.33 8.99
C ARG A 188 -0.65 3.74 8.28
N VAL A 189 -0.60 3.91 6.95
CA VAL A 189 -1.80 4.21 6.14
C VAL A 189 -2.78 3.04 6.16
N LEU A 190 -2.30 1.80 6.02
CA LEU A 190 -3.14 0.62 6.04
C LEU A 190 -3.76 0.39 7.44
N GLU A 191 -3.01 0.63 8.52
CA GLU A 191 -3.53 0.60 9.90
C GLU A 191 -4.67 1.59 10.08
N GLU A 192 -4.52 2.83 9.60
CA GLU A 192 -5.58 3.85 9.64
C GLU A 192 -6.86 3.34 8.97
N ILE A 193 -6.74 2.82 7.74
CA ILE A 193 -7.87 2.28 6.97
C ILE A 193 -8.53 1.10 7.70
N MET A 194 -7.74 0.23 8.34
CA MET A 194 -8.26 -1.01 8.91
C MET A 194 -8.77 -0.88 10.34
N ILE A 195 -8.24 0.06 11.13
CA ILE A 195 -8.55 0.18 12.56
C ILE A 195 -9.27 1.48 12.90
N HIS A 196 -8.79 2.62 12.39
CA HIS A 196 -9.15 3.93 12.96
C HIS A 196 -10.28 4.64 12.23
N ILE A 197 -10.54 4.34 10.95
CA ILE A 197 -11.67 4.94 10.23
C ILE A 197 -13.00 4.39 10.75
N ASP A 198 -13.87 5.29 11.17
CA ASP A 198 -15.28 4.98 11.41
C ASP A 198 -16.07 5.08 10.10
N TYR A 199 -16.40 3.92 9.53
CA TYR A 199 -17.16 3.82 8.28
C TYR A 199 -18.66 4.05 8.43
N GLN A 200 -19.15 4.34 9.64
CA GLN A 200 -20.56 4.73 9.85
C GLN A 200 -20.82 6.19 9.49
N GLU A 201 -19.75 7.01 9.39
CA GLU A 201 -19.87 8.44 9.10
C GLU A 201 -20.16 8.76 7.63
N ASN A 202 -19.81 7.86 6.69
CA ASN A 202 -20.10 8.02 5.27
C ASN A 202 -20.09 6.67 4.52
N ASP A 203 -20.67 6.66 3.31
CA ASP A 203 -20.81 5.44 2.48
C ASP A 203 -19.52 5.00 1.77
N LEU A 204 -18.41 5.74 1.91
CA LEU A 204 -17.13 5.36 1.29
C LEU A 204 -16.37 4.36 2.16
N ASN A 205 -16.61 3.08 1.96
CA ASN A 205 -15.97 2.01 2.73
C ASN A 205 -14.71 1.47 2.05
N LEU A 206 -13.55 2.11 2.34
CA LEU A 206 -12.25 1.72 1.78
C LEU A 206 -11.87 0.26 2.10
N ARG A 207 -12.20 -0.20 3.31
CA ARG A 207 -11.93 -1.58 3.75
C ARG A 207 -12.64 -2.60 2.85
N SER A 208 -13.88 -2.35 2.46
CA SER A 208 -14.62 -3.25 1.58
C SER A 208 -13.96 -3.36 0.19
N PHE A 209 -13.34 -2.28 -0.31
CA PHE A 209 -12.67 -2.24 -1.61
C PHE A 209 -11.29 -2.91 -1.61
N LEU A 210 -10.70 -3.13 -0.44
CA LEU A 210 -9.44 -3.87 -0.28
C LEU A 210 -9.65 -5.36 -0.03
N LYS A 211 -10.88 -5.80 0.27
CA LYS A 211 -11.18 -7.21 0.58
C LYS A 211 -10.91 -8.12 -0.62
N ARG A 212 -10.20 -9.23 -0.38
CA ARG A 212 -9.83 -10.21 -1.40
C ARG A 212 -10.50 -11.55 -1.15
N ASN A 213 -10.81 -12.25 -2.23
CA ASN A 213 -11.32 -13.61 -2.17
C ASN A 213 -10.16 -14.58 -2.47
N LEU A 214 -9.85 -15.47 -1.53
CA LEU A 214 -8.78 -16.46 -1.68
C LEU A 214 -9.24 -17.79 -2.30
N ASN A 215 -10.52 -17.91 -2.69
CA ASN A 215 -11.02 -19.13 -3.29
C ASN A 215 -10.40 -19.38 -4.67
N LYS A 216 -9.63 -20.45 -4.80
CA LYS A 216 -8.86 -20.79 -6.01
C LYS A 216 -9.72 -20.97 -7.25
N VAL A 217 -10.99 -21.40 -7.12
CA VAL A 217 -11.90 -21.54 -8.26
C VAL A 217 -12.31 -20.18 -8.81
N VAL A 218 -12.47 -19.20 -7.94
CA VAL A 218 -12.77 -17.79 -8.31
C VAL A 218 -11.55 -17.15 -8.96
N LEU A 219 -10.37 -17.31 -8.35
CA LEU A 219 -9.10 -16.71 -8.82
C LEU A 219 -8.72 -17.18 -10.23
N LYS A 220 -8.92 -18.47 -10.53
CA LYS A 220 -8.65 -19.02 -11.89
C LYS A 220 -9.44 -18.34 -13.02
N LYS A 221 -10.53 -17.64 -12.71
CA LYS A 221 -11.35 -16.90 -13.67
C LYS A 221 -10.92 -15.45 -13.86
N ASP A 222 -10.03 -14.97 -13.03
CA ASP A 222 -9.53 -13.58 -13.03
C ASP A 222 -8.01 -13.60 -13.20
N SER A 223 -7.56 -13.47 -14.44
CA SER A 223 -6.12 -13.45 -14.77
C SER A 223 -5.39 -12.21 -14.28
N LEU A 224 -6.10 -11.18 -13.83
CA LEU A 224 -5.55 -9.92 -13.32
C LEU A 224 -5.76 -9.79 -11.80
N ASN A 225 -6.08 -10.89 -11.12
CA ASN A 225 -6.23 -10.85 -9.67
C ASN A 225 -4.94 -10.39 -8.96
N GLN A 226 -5.09 -9.82 -7.78
CA GLN A 226 -3.97 -9.33 -6.96
C GLN A 226 -3.61 -10.34 -5.85
N ILE A 227 -3.70 -11.64 -6.14
CA ILE A 227 -3.43 -12.74 -5.20
C ILE A 227 -2.30 -13.61 -5.73
N ASP A 228 -2.40 -14.07 -7.00
CA ASP A 228 -1.40 -14.97 -7.60
C ASP A 228 -0.05 -14.24 -7.74
N GLY A 229 1.00 -14.80 -7.16
CA GLY A 229 2.32 -14.20 -7.08
C GLY A 229 2.46 -13.06 -6.05
N PHE A 230 1.47 -12.87 -5.17
CA PHE A 230 1.46 -11.86 -4.10
C PHE A 230 1.25 -12.52 -2.72
N LEU A 231 1.23 -11.70 -1.65
CA LEU A 231 1.14 -12.21 -0.28
C LEU A 231 -0.07 -13.14 -0.06
N GLY A 232 -1.19 -12.82 -0.70
CA GLY A 232 -2.43 -13.60 -0.56
C GLY A 232 -2.32 -15.05 -0.99
N GLU A 233 -1.49 -15.38 -1.98
CA GLU A 233 -1.30 -16.76 -2.44
C GLU A 233 -0.67 -17.67 -1.38
N GLY A 234 0.15 -17.11 -0.50
CA GLY A 234 0.78 -17.83 0.61
C GLY A 234 -0.14 -18.13 1.79
N LEU A 235 -1.38 -17.62 1.79
CA LEU A 235 -2.33 -17.74 2.89
C LEU A 235 -3.38 -18.82 2.64
N PRO A 236 -3.91 -19.48 3.69
CA PRO A 236 -5.03 -20.41 3.57
C PRO A 236 -6.30 -19.73 3.07
N GLU A 237 -7.14 -20.46 2.31
CA GLU A 237 -8.42 -19.95 1.79
C GLU A 237 -9.40 -19.47 2.88
N SER A 238 -9.25 -19.96 4.10
CA SER A 238 -10.10 -19.59 5.24
C SER A 238 -9.79 -18.22 5.85
N ILE A 239 -8.70 -17.56 5.39
CA ILE A 239 -8.28 -16.26 5.91
C ILE A 239 -9.13 -15.13 5.32
N ASN A 240 -9.54 -14.19 6.17
CA ASN A 240 -10.04 -12.90 5.70
C ASN A 240 -8.85 -12.00 5.35
N LEU A 241 -8.73 -11.65 4.08
CA LEU A 241 -7.63 -10.85 3.54
C LEU A 241 -8.13 -9.51 2.97
N TRP A 242 -7.39 -8.46 3.26
CA TRP A 242 -7.46 -7.14 2.62
C TRP A 242 -6.07 -6.80 2.11
N SER A 243 -5.93 -6.44 0.84
CA SER A 243 -4.60 -6.13 0.29
C SER A 243 -4.63 -5.13 -0.85
N LYS A 244 -3.46 -4.57 -1.11
CA LYS A 244 -3.18 -3.78 -2.29
C LYS A 244 -1.81 -4.15 -2.84
N ALA A 245 -1.81 -4.74 -4.04
CA ALA A 245 -0.61 -5.16 -4.74
C ALA A 245 -0.14 -4.13 -5.77
N ALA A 246 1.13 -4.22 -6.14
CA ALA A 246 1.75 -3.43 -7.21
C ALA A 246 2.79 -4.28 -7.97
N LEU A 247 2.76 -4.16 -9.30
CA LEU A 247 3.66 -4.82 -10.21
C LEU A 247 4.08 -3.86 -11.32
N MET A 248 5.38 -3.79 -11.58
CA MET A 248 5.98 -3.17 -12.76
C MET A 248 7.26 -3.92 -13.14
N SER A 249 7.94 -3.48 -14.21
CA SER A 249 9.16 -4.14 -14.74
C SER A 249 10.26 -4.36 -13.71
N GLU A 250 10.36 -3.50 -12.70
CA GLU A 250 11.45 -3.52 -11.70
C GLU A 250 10.93 -3.56 -10.26
N VAL A 251 9.65 -3.80 -10.05
CA VAL A 251 9.09 -3.87 -8.69
C VAL A 251 7.93 -4.87 -8.60
N ARG A 252 7.89 -5.61 -7.49
CA ARG A 252 6.75 -6.41 -7.06
C ARG A 252 6.53 -6.15 -5.58
N HIS A 253 5.44 -5.46 -5.25
CA HIS A 253 5.13 -5.05 -3.89
C HIS A 253 3.76 -5.54 -3.49
N ASP A 254 3.57 -5.77 -2.19
CA ASP A 254 2.24 -5.97 -1.63
C ASP A 254 2.15 -5.40 -0.22
N SER A 255 0.94 -5.02 0.15
CA SER A 255 0.56 -4.61 1.49
C SER A 255 -0.72 -5.33 1.87
N ALA A 256 -0.67 -6.12 2.92
CA ALA A 256 -1.73 -7.01 3.32
C ALA A 256 -2.10 -6.83 4.79
N TRP A 257 -3.39 -6.95 5.06
CA TRP A 257 -3.97 -7.13 6.38
C TRP A 257 -4.79 -8.39 6.38
N TRP A 258 -4.56 -9.28 7.33
CA TRP A 258 -5.40 -10.47 7.47
C TRP A 258 -5.74 -10.80 8.91
N VAL A 259 -6.80 -11.57 9.08
CA VAL A 259 -7.27 -12.05 10.39
C VAL A 259 -7.32 -13.57 10.34
N ASN A 260 -6.62 -14.22 11.26
CA ASN A 260 -6.63 -15.67 11.39
C ASN A 260 -7.83 -16.16 12.22
N SER A 261 -8.00 -17.49 12.32
CA SER A 261 -9.08 -18.12 13.08
C SER A 261 -9.06 -17.83 14.60
N GLN A 262 -7.92 -17.42 15.13
CA GLN A 262 -7.71 -17.07 16.54
C GLN A 262 -7.85 -15.55 16.78
N SER A 263 -8.39 -14.82 15.81
CA SER A 263 -8.58 -13.36 15.86
C SER A 263 -7.29 -12.53 15.93
N LEU A 264 -6.12 -13.14 15.71
CA LEU A 264 -4.89 -12.38 15.51
C LEU A 264 -4.96 -11.64 14.18
N GLN A 265 -4.73 -10.34 14.24
CA GLN A 265 -4.68 -9.49 13.06
C GLN A 265 -3.21 -9.25 12.71
N THR A 266 -2.85 -9.46 11.46
CA THR A 266 -1.50 -9.25 10.95
C THR A 266 -1.51 -8.23 9.83
N LEU A 267 -0.64 -7.24 9.94
CA LEU A 267 -0.29 -6.29 8.89
C LEU A 267 1.11 -6.64 8.37
N LEU A 268 1.22 -6.83 7.07
CA LEU A 268 2.50 -7.12 6.41
C LEU A 268 2.62 -6.29 5.14
N VAL A 269 3.67 -5.48 5.07
CA VAL A 269 4.06 -4.72 3.87
C VAL A 269 5.40 -5.27 3.40
N VAL A 270 5.48 -5.64 2.12
CA VAL A 270 6.71 -6.13 1.49
C VAL A 270 6.95 -5.37 0.19
N PHE A 271 8.06 -4.67 0.13
CA PHE A 271 8.58 -4.02 -1.07
C PHE A 271 9.77 -4.80 -1.59
N CYS A 272 9.73 -5.18 -2.86
CA CYS A 272 10.80 -5.86 -3.57
C CYS A 272 11.15 -5.06 -4.81
N ASN A 273 12.39 -4.60 -4.90
CA ASN A 273 12.92 -3.82 -6.02
C ASN A 273 13.90 -4.70 -6.82
N GLY A 274 13.89 -4.56 -8.14
CA GLY A 274 14.69 -5.31 -9.07
C GLY A 274 13.85 -6.16 -10.01
N GLU A 275 14.38 -6.36 -11.22
CA GLU A 275 13.71 -7.11 -12.28
C GLU A 275 13.52 -8.58 -11.89
N GLU A 276 14.48 -9.16 -11.15
CA GLU A 276 14.44 -10.52 -10.62
C GLU A 276 13.25 -10.75 -9.70
N TYR A 277 12.94 -9.81 -8.81
CA TYR A 277 11.75 -9.86 -7.95
C TYR A 277 10.46 -9.59 -8.72
N SER A 278 10.50 -8.69 -9.70
CA SER A 278 9.35 -8.38 -10.53
C SER A 278 8.84 -9.62 -11.27
N LYS A 279 9.75 -10.45 -11.76
CA LYS A 279 9.46 -11.70 -12.48
C LYS A 279 9.15 -12.89 -11.58
N ASP A 280 9.62 -12.87 -10.33
CA ASP A 280 9.41 -13.96 -9.39
C ASP A 280 8.00 -13.92 -8.79
N THR A 281 7.27 -15.01 -8.91
CA THR A 281 5.92 -15.17 -8.35
C THR A 281 5.88 -15.98 -7.06
N SER A 282 7.02 -16.44 -6.57
CA SER A 282 7.11 -17.34 -5.40
C SER A 282 7.56 -16.64 -4.12
N PHE A 283 8.31 -15.55 -4.23
CA PHE A 283 8.93 -14.88 -3.08
C PHE A 283 7.91 -14.29 -2.11
N LEU A 284 6.96 -13.47 -2.59
CA LEU A 284 5.93 -12.87 -1.73
C LEU A 284 5.02 -13.93 -1.09
N PRO A 285 4.51 -14.95 -1.83
CA PRO A 285 3.78 -16.07 -1.23
C PRO A 285 4.57 -16.78 -0.13
N LEU A 286 5.86 -17.03 -0.34
CA LEU A 286 6.73 -17.67 0.65
C LEU A 286 6.83 -16.83 1.94
N ILE A 287 7.07 -15.52 1.82
CA ILE A 287 7.14 -14.63 2.99
C ILE A 287 5.81 -14.65 3.77
N ALA A 288 4.68 -14.54 3.08
CA ALA A 288 3.36 -14.57 3.73
C ALA A 288 3.10 -15.90 4.46
N LYS A 289 3.44 -17.02 3.82
CA LYS A 289 3.31 -18.36 4.41
C LYS A 289 4.15 -18.51 5.67
N GLU A 290 5.41 -18.11 5.63
CA GLU A 290 6.33 -18.22 6.78
C GLU A 290 5.88 -17.33 7.95
N VAL A 291 5.43 -16.10 7.67
CA VAL A 291 4.84 -15.20 8.67
C VAL A 291 3.57 -15.80 9.27
N TYR A 292 2.70 -16.37 8.45
CA TYR A 292 1.48 -17.02 8.92
C TYR A 292 1.78 -18.23 9.83
N GLU A 293 2.73 -19.09 9.45
CA GLU A 293 3.12 -20.26 10.26
C GLU A 293 3.82 -19.85 11.55
N PHE A 294 4.60 -18.78 11.58
CA PHE A 294 5.14 -18.22 12.81
C PHE A 294 4.01 -17.76 13.74
N ASN A 295 3.04 -17.00 13.20
CA ASN A 295 1.94 -16.47 13.99
C ASN A 295 1.05 -17.56 14.61
N LYS A 296 0.90 -18.72 13.96
CA LYS A 296 0.19 -19.88 14.56
C LYS A 296 0.87 -20.37 15.82
N LYS A 297 2.18 -20.48 15.81
CA LYS A 297 2.98 -20.94 16.97
C LYS A 297 3.02 -19.91 18.10
N TYR A 298 3.07 -18.63 17.73
CA TYR A 298 3.20 -17.52 18.68
C TYR A 298 1.97 -17.30 19.59
N ILE A 299 0.83 -17.91 19.25
CA ILE A 299 -0.41 -17.78 20.03
C ILE A 299 -0.59 -18.93 20.99
N ASP A 300 0.07 -20.07 20.73
CA ASP A 300 -0.04 -21.28 21.57
C ASP A 300 0.87 -21.22 22.81
N ASP A 301 1.75 -20.19 22.92
CA ASP A 301 2.59 -19.85 24.07
C ASP A 301 1.99 -18.64 24.86
#